data_d03fedc6fc13a41dd0f02ec8331238cc
#
_entry.id   d03fedc6fc13a41dd0f02ec8331238cc
#
_cell.length_a   1.000
_cell.length_b   1.000
_cell.length_c   1.000
_cell.angle_alpha   90.00
_cell.angle_beta   90.00
_cell.angle_gamma   90.00
#
_symmetry.space_group_name_H-M   'P 1'
#
loop_
_entity.id
_entity.type
_entity.pdbx_description
1 polymer ?
#
loop_
_entity_poly.entity_id
_entity_poly.type
_entity_poly.pdbx_seq_one_letter_code
_entity_poly.pdbx_strand_id
1 'polypeptide(L)'
;MIEFSHVSKLFGTQKAVNDLNLNFQEGSFSVLIGTSGSGKSTTLKMINRLVEHDSGVIRFAGEEIRSLPVLELRRRMGYAIQSIGLFPHWSVAQNIATVPQLQKWSRARIDDRIDELMALLGLEPNLRERYPHQLSGGQQQRVGVARALAADPQVLLMDEPFGALDPVTRGALQQEMTRIHRLLGRTIVLVTHDIDEALRLAEHLVLMDHGEVVQQGNPLTMLTHPANDFVRQFFGRSELGVRLLSLRSVADYVRREERAEGEA
;
A
#
# COMPACT_ATOMS: atom_id res chain seq x y z
N MET A 1 -7.65 11.88 -4.55
CA MET A 1 -8.04 10.59 -5.21
C MET A 1 -9.06 9.80 -4.40
N ILE A 2 -8.78 9.47 -3.14
CA ILE A 2 -9.70 8.76 -2.24
C ILE A 2 -9.89 9.60 -0.98
N GLU A 3 -11.13 9.92 -0.63
CA GLU A 3 -11.48 10.77 0.51
C GLU A 3 -12.40 10.05 1.48
N PHE A 4 -12.10 10.13 2.75
CA PHE A 4 -12.94 9.70 3.87
C PHE A 4 -13.42 10.94 4.62
N SER A 5 -14.70 11.08 4.80
CA SER A 5 -15.32 12.18 5.53
C SER A 5 -16.24 11.62 6.63
N HIS A 6 -15.82 11.76 7.88
CA HIS A 6 -16.54 11.30 9.07
C HIS A 6 -16.99 9.83 9.00
N VAL A 7 -16.10 8.95 8.51
CA VAL A 7 -16.40 7.54 8.27
C VAL A 7 -16.24 6.73 9.54
N SER A 8 -17.26 5.94 9.87
CA SER A 8 -17.20 4.97 10.97
C SER A 8 -17.65 3.59 10.53
N LYS A 9 -17.08 2.58 11.19
CA LYS A 9 -17.42 1.17 11.02
C LYS A 9 -17.47 0.45 12.36
N LEU A 10 -18.58 -0.24 12.59
CA LEU A 10 -18.79 -1.08 13.76
C LEU A 10 -18.89 -2.54 13.35
N PHE A 11 -18.33 -3.42 14.17
CA PHE A 11 -18.57 -4.86 14.16
C PHE A 11 -19.19 -5.23 15.51
N GLY A 12 -20.50 -5.45 15.52
CA GLY A 12 -21.26 -5.55 16.76
C GLY A 12 -21.19 -4.26 17.58
N THR A 13 -20.64 -4.32 18.77
CA THR A 13 -20.44 -3.16 19.66
C THR A 13 -19.05 -2.52 19.51
N GLN A 14 -18.14 -3.18 18.80
CA GLN A 14 -16.77 -2.70 18.64
C GLN A 14 -16.66 -1.72 17.46
N LYS A 15 -16.18 -0.51 17.74
CA LYS A 15 -15.83 0.46 16.71
C LYS A 15 -14.47 0.07 16.11
N ALA A 16 -14.47 -0.47 14.91
CA ALA A 16 -13.24 -0.77 14.17
C ALA A 16 -12.63 0.48 13.55
N VAL A 17 -13.47 1.42 13.12
CA VAL A 17 -13.09 2.74 12.60
C VAL A 17 -14.05 3.76 13.19
N ASN A 18 -13.53 4.88 13.69
CA ASN A 18 -14.28 5.92 14.38
C ASN A 18 -13.97 7.30 13.82
N ASP A 19 -14.98 7.93 13.21
CA ASP A 19 -14.91 9.29 12.67
C ASP A 19 -13.66 9.58 11.81
N LEU A 20 -13.37 8.66 10.90
CA LEU A 20 -12.18 8.72 10.07
C LEU A 20 -12.27 9.85 9.04
N ASN A 21 -11.29 10.76 9.07
CA ASN A 21 -11.10 11.82 8.09
C ASN A 21 -9.71 11.66 7.47
N LEU A 22 -9.66 11.32 6.19
CA LEU A 22 -8.43 10.90 5.52
C LEU A 22 -8.52 11.19 4.03
N ASN A 23 -7.40 11.60 3.43
CA ASN A 23 -7.30 11.84 2.00
C ASN A 23 -6.04 11.19 1.44
N PHE A 24 -6.20 10.29 0.48
CA PHE A 24 -5.12 9.74 -0.32
C PHE A 24 -5.04 10.49 -1.65
N GLN A 25 -3.94 11.17 -1.88
CA GLN A 25 -3.72 11.94 -3.10
C GLN A 25 -3.45 11.04 -4.30
N GLU A 26 -3.84 11.50 -5.47
CA GLU A 26 -3.55 10.80 -6.73
C GLU A 26 -2.05 10.73 -6.96
N GLY A 27 -1.58 9.55 -7.44
CA GLY A 27 -0.18 9.31 -7.73
C GLY A 27 0.73 9.18 -6.50
N SER A 28 0.19 9.20 -5.27
CA SER A 28 1.01 9.04 -4.06
C SER A 28 1.15 7.57 -3.64
N PHE A 29 2.27 7.26 -3.00
CA PHE A 29 2.47 6.03 -2.25
C PHE A 29 2.11 6.29 -0.78
N SER A 30 0.91 5.90 -0.37
CA SER A 30 0.40 6.09 0.99
C SER A 30 0.49 4.80 1.78
N VAL A 31 0.91 4.88 3.04
CA VAL A 31 0.99 3.72 3.92
C VAL A 31 0.21 3.98 5.21
N LEU A 32 -0.70 3.05 5.52
CA LEU A 32 -1.38 3.00 6.83
C LEU A 32 -0.61 2.07 7.75
N ILE A 33 -0.26 2.59 8.91
CA ILE A 33 0.45 1.87 9.95
C ILE A 33 -0.23 2.09 11.31
N GLY A 34 -0.01 1.21 12.24
CA GLY A 34 -0.56 1.31 13.60
C GLY A 34 -0.51 0.00 14.34
N THR A 35 -1.03 0.00 15.57
CA THR A 35 -1.14 -1.18 16.41
C THR A 35 -2.07 -2.24 15.81
N SER A 36 -1.93 -3.48 16.24
CA SER A 36 -2.87 -4.55 15.85
C SER A 36 -4.30 -4.16 16.25
N GLY A 37 -5.24 -4.35 15.32
CA GLY A 37 -6.63 -3.99 15.56
C GLY A 37 -6.95 -2.49 15.50
N SER A 38 -6.04 -1.66 14.99
CA SER A 38 -6.24 -0.21 14.90
C SER A 38 -7.17 0.24 13.75
N GLY A 39 -7.68 -0.70 12.93
CA GLY A 39 -8.61 -0.39 11.84
C GLY A 39 -8.00 -0.23 10.46
N LYS A 40 -6.70 -0.47 10.28
CA LYS A 40 -5.98 -0.31 9.01
C LYS A 40 -6.58 -1.15 7.88
N SER A 41 -6.66 -2.47 8.07
CA SER A 41 -7.20 -3.39 7.06
C SER A 41 -8.69 -3.14 6.80
N THR A 42 -9.45 -2.76 7.82
CA THR A 42 -10.85 -2.37 7.67
C THR A 42 -10.97 -1.11 6.80
N THR A 43 -10.14 -0.11 7.04
CA THR A 43 -10.08 1.12 6.24
C THR A 43 -9.78 0.81 4.78
N LEU A 44 -8.77 -0.03 4.51
CA LEU A 44 -8.42 -0.46 3.16
C LEU A 44 -9.59 -1.18 2.46
N LYS A 45 -10.25 -2.11 3.16
CA LYS A 45 -11.37 -2.89 2.64
C LYS A 45 -12.65 -2.07 2.43
N MET A 46 -12.78 -0.93 3.08
CA MET A 46 -13.89 0.00 2.82
C MET A 46 -13.71 0.74 1.48
N ILE A 47 -12.50 0.96 1.01
CA ILE A 47 -12.24 1.64 -0.27
C ILE A 47 -12.85 0.86 -1.44
N ASN A 48 -12.68 -0.47 -1.47
CA ASN A 48 -13.21 -1.34 -2.54
C ASN A 48 -14.55 -2.00 -2.19
N ARG A 49 -15.19 -1.53 -1.10
CA ARG A 49 -16.48 -2.04 -0.62
C ARG A 49 -16.48 -3.55 -0.34
N LEU A 50 -15.35 -4.12 0.08
CA LEU A 50 -15.33 -5.45 0.70
C LEU A 50 -15.90 -5.40 2.11
N VAL A 51 -15.81 -4.24 2.76
CA VAL A 51 -16.49 -3.89 4.01
C VAL A 51 -17.27 -2.61 3.78
N GLU A 52 -18.55 -2.62 4.07
CA GLU A 52 -19.39 -1.41 4.00
C GLU A 52 -19.23 -0.58 5.29
N HIS A 53 -19.05 0.74 5.14
CA HIS A 53 -19.04 1.66 6.27
C HIS A 53 -20.46 1.90 6.79
N ASP A 54 -20.60 2.26 8.07
CA ASP A 54 -21.91 2.47 8.69
C ASP A 54 -22.35 3.93 8.62
N SER A 55 -21.41 4.87 8.74
CA SER A 55 -21.68 6.31 8.63
C SER A 55 -20.56 7.04 7.89
N GLY A 56 -20.80 8.28 7.52
CA GLY A 56 -19.88 9.10 6.77
C GLY A 56 -19.93 8.86 5.26
N VAL A 57 -18.96 9.40 4.53
CA VAL A 57 -18.89 9.34 3.08
C VAL A 57 -17.48 8.98 2.64
N ILE A 58 -17.35 8.02 1.72
CA ILE A 58 -16.11 7.72 1.02
C ILE A 58 -16.28 8.10 -0.44
N ARG A 59 -15.33 8.90 -0.98
CA ARG A 59 -15.28 9.26 -2.39
C ARG A 59 -14.06 8.66 -3.06
N PHE A 60 -14.24 8.26 -4.29
CA PHE A 60 -13.19 7.82 -5.20
C PHE A 60 -13.25 8.63 -6.49
N ALA A 61 -12.18 9.34 -6.81
CA ALA A 61 -12.12 10.26 -7.94
C ALA A 61 -13.30 11.29 -7.96
N GLY A 62 -13.68 11.79 -6.79
CA GLY A 62 -14.77 12.76 -6.61
C GLY A 62 -16.17 12.17 -6.50
N GLU A 63 -16.36 10.89 -6.82
CA GLU A 63 -17.66 10.22 -6.76
C GLU A 63 -17.82 9.41 -5.47
N GLU A 64 -18.98 9.47 -4.83
CA GLU A 64 -19.29 8.63 -3.68
C GLU A 64 -19.30 7.15 -4.08
N ILE A 65 -18.51 6.32 -3.38
CA ILE A 65 -18.36 4.90 -3.77
C ILE A 65 -19.65 4.09 -3.71
N ARG A 66 -20.63 4.51 -2.89
CA ARG A 66 -21.94 3.86 -2.80
C ARG A 66 -22.86 4.17 -3.98
N SER A 67 -22.64 5.28 -4.67
CA SER A 67 -23.37 5.64 -5.89
C SER A 67 -22.93 4.84 -7.11
N LEU A 68 -21.74 4.22 -7.05
CA LEU A 68 -21.18 3.43 -8.14
C LEU A 68 -21.61 1.96 -8.04
N PRO A 69 -21.88 1.28 -9.17
CA PRO A 69 -21.99 -0.16 -9.18
C PRO A 69 -20.70 -0.81 -8.64
N VAL A 70 -20.85 -1.74 -7.71
CA VAL A 70 -19.71 -2.34 -7.00
C VAL A 70 -18.66 -2.95 -7.94
N LEU A 71 -19.09 -3.60 -9.02
CA LEU A 71 -18.19 -4.20 -9.99
C LEU A 71 -17.42 -3.14 -10.79
N GLU A 72 -18.03 -2.01 -11.10
CA GLU A 72 -17.40 -0.89 -11.78
C GLU A 72 -16.31 -0.28 -10.90
N LEU A 73 -16.63 -0.01 -9.63
CA LEU A 73 -15.67 0.47 -8.65
C LEU A 73 -14.45 -0.46 -8.54
N ARG A 74 -14.68 -1.76 -8.35
CA ARG A 74 -13.61 -2.75 -8.17
C ARG A 74 -12.77 -2.96 -9.42
N ARG A 75 -13.32 -2.76 -10.62
CA ARG A 75 -12.55 -2.83 -11.88
C ARG A 75 -11.53 -1.70 -12.02
N ARG A 76 -11.73 -0.59 -11.31
CA ARG A 76 -10.84 0.57 -11.27
C ARG A 76 -9.72 0.42 -10.24
N MET A 77 -9.74 -0.65 -9.44
CA MET A 77 -8.83 -0.90 -8.32
C MET A 77 -8.14 -2.26 -8.46
N GLY A 78 -6.84 -2.32 -8.21
CA GLY A 78 -6.11 -3.56 -7.98
C GLY A 78 -6.08 -3.88 -6.49
N TYR A 79 -6.11 -5.16 -6.13
CA TYR A 79 -6.05 -5.59 -4.73
C TYR A 79 -5.08 -6.76 -4.57
N ALA A 80 -4.02 -6.53 -3.78
CA ALA A 80 -3.03 -7.53 -3.42
C ALA A 80 -3.08 -7.79 -1.91
N ILE A 81 -3.16 -9.06 -1.51
CA ILE A 81 -3.31 -9.49 -0.11
C ILE A 81 -2.13 -10.34 0.34
N GLN A 82 -1.91 -10.40 1.65
CA GLN A 82 -0.85 -11.18 2.28
C GLN A 82 -0.92 -12.67 1.94
N SER A 83 -2.10 -13.26 1.95
CA SER A 83 -2.32 -14.67 1.61
C SER A 83 -2.21 -14.97 0.12
N ILE A 84 -1.70 -14.06 -0.66
CA ILE A 84 -1.51 -14.04 -2.13
C ILE A 84 -2.78 -14.43 -2.89
N GLY A 85 -3.53 -15.44 -2.44
CA GLY A 85 -4.81 -15.86 -3.01
C GLY A 85 -4.73 -16.23 -4.48
N LEU A 86 -3.60 -16.78 -4.94
CA LEU A 86 -3.50 -17.31 -6.29
C LEU A 86 -4.38 -18.54 -6.43
N PHE A 87 -5.00 -18.68 -7.59
CA PHE A 87 -5.75 -19.90 -7.92
C PHE A 87 -4.77 -21.05 -8.11
N PRO A 88 -4.78 -22.07 -7.22
CA PRO A 88 -3.74 -23.10 -7.21
C PRO A 88 -3.72 -24.00 -8.43
N HIS A 89 -4.86 -24.10 -9.12
CA HIS A 89 -5.03 -24.91 -10.33
C HIS A 89 -4.86 -24.13 -11.63
N TRP A 90 -4.44 -22.85 -11.53
CA TRP A 90 -4.20 -21.97 -12.66
C TRP A 90 -2.72 -21.65 -12.79
N SER A 91 -2.25 -21.54 -14.02
CA SER A 91 -0.89 -21.09 -14.30
C SER A 91 -0.67 -19.62 -13.91
N VAL A 92 0.58 -19.17 -13.93
CA VAL A 92 0.94 -17.76 -13.78
C VAL A 92 0.14 -16.90 -14.75
N ALA A 93 0.16 -17.25 -16.03
CA ALA A 93 -0.58 -16.53 -17.07
C ALA A 93 -2.07 -16.45 -16.79
N GLN A 94 -2.69 -17.56 -16.40
CA GLN A 94 -4.12 -17.60 -16.07
C GLN A 94 -4.46 -16.76 -14.84
N ASN A 95 -3.62 -16.79 -13.80
CA ASN A 95 -3.79 -15.93 -12.63
C ASN A 95 -3.73 -14.45 -13.00
N ILE A 96 -2.75 -14.02 -13.78
CA ILE A 96 -2.60 -12.63 -14.21
C ILE A 96 -3.78 -12.22 -15.10
N ALA A 97 -4.24 -13.08 -15.99
CA ALA A 97 -5.32 -12.81 -16.93
C ALA A 97 -6.71 -12.66 -16.32
N THR A 98 -6.90 -12.98 -15.04
CA THR A 98 -8.21 -13.08 -14.38
C THR A 98 -9.11 -11.86 -14.62
N VAL A 99 -8.65 -10.67 -14.26
CA VAL A 99 -9.47 -9.45 -14.36
C VAL A 99 -9.61 -8.97 -15.81
N PRO A 100 -8.56 -8.95 -16.64
CA PRO A 100 -8.68 -8.68 -18.07
C PRO A 100 -9.69 -9.57 -18.79
N GLN A 101 -9.75 -10.86 -18.47
CA GLN A 101 -10.76 -11.78 -19.02
C GLN A 101 -12.18 -11.41 -18.59
N LEU A 102 -12.39 -11.10 -17.31
CA LEU A 102 -13.68 -10.60 -16.80
C LEU A 102 -14.12 -9.29 -17.48
N GLN A 103 -13.16 -8.47 -17.88
CA GLN A 103 -13.39 -7.23 -18.64
C GLN A 103 -13.52 -7.47 -20.15
N LYS A 104 -13.48 -8.73 -20.59
CA LYS A 104 -13.62 -9.13 -22.00
C LYS A 104 -12.56 -8.53 -22.93
N TRP A 105 -11.34 -8.37 -22.45
CA TRP A 105 -10.22 -7.96 -23.31
C TRP A 105 -9.96 -9.03 -24.39
N SER A 106 -9.47 -8.62 -25.55
CA SER A 106 -9.04 -9.56 -26.59
C SER A 106 -7.88 -10.43 -26.09
N ARG A 107 -7.81 -11.66 -26.62
CA ARG A 107 -6.74 -12.60 -26.24
C ARG A 107 -5.35 -12.02 -26.51
N ALA A 108 -5.16 -11.41 -27.65
CA ALA A 108 -3.88 -10.79 -27.99
C ALA A 108 -3.47 -9.71 -26.98
N ARG A 109 -4.40 -8.81 -26.60
CA ARG A 109 -4.15 -7.78 -25.58
C ARG A 109 -3.82 -8.38 -24.21
N ILE A 110 -4.47 -9.47 -23.83
CA ILE A 110 -4.19 -10.16 -22.57
C ILE A 110 -2.80 -10.79 -22.61
N ASP A 111 -2.43 -11.45 -23.69
CA ASP A 111 -1.11 -12.08 -23.86
C ASP A 111 0.01 -11.05 -23.78
N ASP A 112 -0.12 -9.93 -24.51
CA ASP A 112 0.84 -8.81 -24.47
C ASP A 112 0.96 -8.23 -23.05
N ARG A 113 -0.18 -8.07 -22.34
CA ARG A 113 -0.20 -7.55 -20.98
C ARG A 113 0.46 -8.48 -19.98
N ILE A 114 0.29 -9.79 -20.12
CA ILE A 114 0.98 -10.79 -19.28
C ILE A 114 2.48 -10.67 -19.44
N ASP A 115 2.96 -10.63 -20.68
CA ASP A 115 4.39 -10.53 -20.97
C ASP A 115 5.00 -9.22 -20.45
N GLU A 116 4.30 -8.10 -20.64
CA GLU A 116 4.68 -6.80 -20.07
C GLU A 116 4.82 -6.84 -18.55
N LEU A 117 3.82 -7.39 -17.84
CA LEU A 117 3.81 -7.44 -16.38
C LEU A 117 4.83 -8.42 -15.82
N MET A 118 5.03 -9.56 -16.48
CA MET A 118 6.07 -10.50 -16.09
C MET A 118 7.45 -9.86 -16.20
N ALA A 119 7.73 -9.15 -17.28
CA ALA A 119 8.98 -8.41 -17.46
C ALA A 119 9.12 -7.28 -16.41
N LEU A 120 8.06 -6.50 -16.18
CA LEU A 120 8.04 -5.41 -15.21
C LEU A 120 8.37 -5.88 -13.79
N LEU A 121 7.88 -7.06 -13.40
CA LEU A 121 8.04 -7.66 -12.06
C LEU A 121 9.20 -8.67 -11.97
N GLY A 122 10.07 -8.72 -12.98
CA GLY A 122 11.23 -9.60 -12.97
C GLY A 122 10.87 -11.10 -12.89
N LEU A 123 9.72 -11.48 -13.45
CA LEU A 123 9.33 -12.88 -13.62
C LEU A 123 9.85 -13.39 -14.96
N GLU A 124 10.65 -14.45 -14.91
CA GLU A 124 11.21 -15.05 -16.13
C GLU A 124 10.10 -15.63 -17.03
N PRO A 125 10.22 -15.51 -18.37
CA PRO A 125 9.22 -16.01 -19.31
C PRO A 125 8.88 -17.50 -19.15
N ASN A 126 9.84 -18.34 -18.71
CA ASN A 126 9.64 -19.75 -18.47
C ASN A 126 8.70 -20.06 -17.30
N LEU A 127 8.38 -19.07 -16.46
CA LEU A 127 7.42 -19.20 -15.36
C LEU A 127 5.97 -19.06 -15.83
N ARG A 128 5.71 -18.59 -17.05
CA ARG A 128 4.39 -18.26 -17.57
C ARG A 128 3.36 -19.40 -17.40
N GLU A 129 3.78 -20.64 -17.69
CA GLU A 129 2.94 -21.83 -17.62
C GLU A 129 3.09 -22.61 -16.29
N ARG A 130 3.89 -22.08 -15.34
CA ARG A 130 4.04 -22.71 -14.02
C ARG A 130 2.83 -22.46 -13.14
N TYR A 131 2.61 -23.39 -12.21
CA TYR A 131 1.56 -23.30 -11.20
C TYR A 131 2.10 -22.73 -9.90
N PRO A 132 1.26 -22.16 -9.01
CA PRO A 132 1.71 -21.56 -7.74
C PRO A 132 2.63 -22.44 -6.90
N HIS A 133 2.34 -23.75 -6.79
CA HIS A 133 3.16 -24.69 -6.04
C HIS A 133 4.57 -24.91 -6.60
N GLN A 134 4.83 -24.49 -7.84
CA GLN A 134 6.13 -24.57 -8.51
C GLN A 134 6.94 -23.27 -8.38
N LEU A 135 6.43 -22.29 -7.64
CA LEU A 135 7.02 -20.96 -7.46
C LEU A 135 7.52 -20.76 -6.03
N SER A 136 8.57 -19.96 -5.87
CA SER A 136 8.97 -19.46 -4.55
C SER A 136 7.90 -18.50 -3.98
N GLY A 137 7.94 -18.23 -2.67
CA GLY A 137 7.03 -17.26 -2.05
C GLY A 137 7.12 -15.87 -2.67
N GLY A 138 8.33 -15.40 -2.98
CA GLY A 138 8.55 -14.13 -3.67
C GLY A 138 8.00 -14.09 -5.09
N GLN A 139 8.18 -15.18 -5.85
CA GLN A 139 7.59 -15.32 -7.19
C GLN A 139 6.06 -15.31 -7.13
N GLN A 140 5.46 -16.05 -6.19
CA GLN A 140 4.01 -16.04 -5.98
C GLN A 140 3.49 -14.63 -5.66
N GLN A 141 4.20 -13.90 -4.79
CA GLN A 141 3.83 -12.53 -4.44
C GLN A 141 3.90 -11.61 -5.66
N ARG A 142 4.93 -11.73 -6.50
CA ARG A 142 5.05 -10.97 -7.76
C ARG A 142 3.93 -11.29 -8.74
N VAL A 143 3.52 -12.54 -8.84
CA VAL A 143 2.33 -12.92 -9.63
C VAL A 143 1.06 -12.29 -9.08
N GLY A 144 0.89 -12.25 -7.76
CA GLY A 144 -0.22 -11.57 -7.10
C GLY A 144 -0.27 -10.07 -7.41
N VAL A 145 0.87 -9.39 -7.39
CA VAL A 145 1.00 -7.98 -7.79
C VAL A 145 0.71 -7.80 -9.27
N ALA A 146 1.24 -8.66 -10.14
CA ALA A 146 0.96 -8.64 -11.57
C ALA A 146 -0.54 -8.77 -11.86
N ARG A 147 -1.21 -9.70 -11.20
CA ARG A 147 -2.66 -9.88 -11.29
C ARG A 147 -3.42 -8.62 -10.87
N ALA A 148 -3.00 -7.97 -9.78
CA ALA A 148 -3.62 -6.75 -9.30
C ALA A 148 -3.43 -5.58 -10.27
N LEU A 149 -2.32 -5.53 -11.01
CA LEU A 149 -2.00 -4.51 -12.01
C LEU A 149 -2.57 -4.82 -13.41
N ALA A 150 -3.02 -6.04 -13.66
CA ALA A 150 -3.29 -6.54 -15.01
C ALA A 150 -4.33 -5.71 -15.78
N ALA A 151 -5.40 -5.28 -15.11
CA ALA A 151 -6.46 -4.48 -15.74
C ALA A 151 -6.18 -2.97 -15.74
N ASP A 152 -4.93 -2.55 -15.51
CA ASP A 152 -4.50 -1.15 -15.49
C ASP A 152 -5.30 -0.30 -14.48
N PRO A 153 -5.31 -0.65 -13.18
CA PRO A 153 -6.13 0.03 -12.19
C PRO A 153 -5.61 1.46 -11.93
N GLN A 154 -6.52 2.34 -11.47
CA GLN A 154 -6.19 3.70 -11.05
C GLN A 154 -5.51 3.72 -9.67
N VAL A 155 -5.85 2.75 -8.82
CA VAL A 155 -5.27 2.58 -7.49
C VAL A 155 -4.93 1.12 -7.24
N LEU A 156 -3.80 0.89 -6.56
CA LEU A 156 -3.39 -0.42 -6.07
C LEU A 156 -3.53 -0.43 -4.54
N LEU A 157 -4.38 -1.30 -4.04
CA LEU A 157 -4.59 -1.54 -2.62
C LEU A 157 -3.80 -2.77 -2.20
N MET A 158 -2.99 -2.67 -1.14
CA MET A 158 -2.12 -3.74 -0.68
C MET A 158 -2.30 -3.96 0.83
N ASP A 159 -2.72 -5.16 1.22
CA ASP A 159 -2.92 -5.52 2.64
C ASP A 159 -1.80 -6.47 3.09
N GLU A 160 -0.84 -5.96 3.86
CA GLU A 160 0.32 -6.70 4.38
C GLU A 160 1.09 -7.51 3.31
N PRO A 161 1.41 -6.92 2.14
CA PRO A 161 1.84 -7.70 0.97
C PRO A 161 3.19 -8.40 1.14
N PHE A 162 4.01 -7.98 2.10
CA PHE A 162 5.37 -8.51 2.29
C PHE A 162 5.53 -9.35 3.55
N GLY A 163 4.46 -9.49 4.37
CA GLY A 163 4.52 -10.07 5.70
C GLY A 163 4.97 -11.54 5.76
N ALA A 164 4.72 -12.32 4.71
CA ALA A 164 5.06 -13.74 4.64
C ALA A 164 6.43 -14.02 3.99
N LEU A 165 7.19 -12.98 3.61
CA LEU A 165 8.46 -13.11 2.90
C LEU A 165 9.64 -13.07 3.87
N ASP A 166 10.73 -13.79 3.51
CA ASP A 166 12.02 -13.65 4.17
C ASP A 166 12.60 -12.23 3.97
N PRO A 167 13.50 -11.76 4.84
CA PRO A 167 13.98 -10.37 4.81
C PRO A 167 14.63 -9.95 3.50
N VAL A 168 15.37 -10.85 2.82
CA VAL A 168 16.07 -10.55 1.57
C VAL A 168 15.06 -10.37 0.43
N THR A 169 14.16 -11.34 0.26
CA THR A 169 13.09 -11.29 -0.74
C THR A 169 12.16 -10.11 -0.51
N ARG A 170 11.81 -9.82 0.75
CA ARG A 170 11.01 -8.66 1.14
C ARG A 170 11.67 -7.36 0.69
N GLY A 171 12.94 -7.15 1.03
CA GLY A 171 13.68 -5.95 0.63
C GLY A 171 13.75 -5.76 -0.88
N ALA A 172 13.99 -6.83 -1.64
CA ALA A 172 14.02 -6.79 -3.10
C ALA A 172 12.64 -6.39 -3.68
N LEU A 173 11.56 -6.98 -3.16
CA LEU A 173 10.20 -6.66 -3.64
C LEU A 173 9.75 -5.24 -3.25
N GLN A 174 10.15 -4.74 -2.09
CA GLN A 174 9.89 -3.35 -1.69
C GLN A 174 10.56 -2.35 -2.64
N GLN A 175 11.84 -2.60 -3.01
CA GLN A 175 12.54 -1.79 -4.00
C GLN A 175 11.85 -1.83 -5.37
N GLU A 176 11.40 -3.01 -5.78
CA GLU A 176 10.64 -3.22 -7.02
C GLU A 176 9.34 -2.41 -7.01
N MET A 177 8.57 -2.44 -5.92
CA MET A 177 7.33 -1.67 -5.78
C MET A 177 7.58 -0.17 -5.86
N THR A 178 8.66 0.32 -5.25
CA THR A 178 9.05 1.74 -5.37
C THR A 178 9.39 2.11 -6.81
N ARG A 179 10.11 1.23 -7.52
CA ARG A 179 10.44 1.42 -8.94
C ARG A 179 9.18 1.45 -9.81
N ILE A 180 8.27 0.49 -9.62
CA ILE A 180 7.01 0.38 -10.36
C ILE A 180 6.14 1.61 -10.09
N HIS A 181 6.02 2.05 -8.86
CA HIS A 181 5.28 3.26 -8.51
C HIS A 181 5.81 4.48 -9.26
N ARG A 182 7.13 4.70 -9.27
CA ARG A 182 7.76 5.81 -10.01
C ARG A 182 7.54 5.75 -11.52
N LEU A 183 7.56 4.53 -12.08
CA LEU A 183 7.36 4.33 -13.53
C LEU A 183 5.91 4.54 -13.95
N LEU A 184 4.97 4.01 -13.18
CA LEU A 184 3.55 4.01 -13.55
C LEU A 184 2.77 5.23 -13.03
N GLY A 185 3.28 5.91 -12.00
CA GLY A 185 2.60 7.05 -11.37
C GLY A 185 1.24 6.70 -10.75
N ARG A 186 1.01 5.42 -10.43
CA ARG A 186 -0.28 4.96 -9.89
C ARG A 186 -0.38 5.25 -8.40
N THR A 187 -1.58 5.54 -7.93
CA THR A 187 -1.85 5.66 -6.50
C THR A 187 -1.72 4.29 -5.84
N ILE A 188 -0.95 4.21 -4.76
CA ILE A 188 -0.80 3.01 -3.95
C ILE A 188 -1.25 3.31 -2.54
N VAL A 189 -2.09 2.46 -1.97
CA VAL A 189 -2.45 2.46 -0.55
C VAL A 189 -2.06 1.11 0.03
N LEU A 190 -1.09 1.11 0.93
CA LEU A 190 -0.53 -0.08 1.55
C LEU A 190 -0.80 -0.07 3.05
N VAL A 191 -1.21 -1.21 3.57
CA VAL A 191 -1.32 -1.46 5.01
C VAL A 191 -0.17 -2.35 5.45
N THR A 192 0.51 -1.97 6.53
CA THR A 192 1.54 -2.78 7.17
C THR A 192 1.59 -2.55 8.68
N HIS A 193 2.16 -3.48 9.42
CA HIS A 193 2.52 -3.32 10.83
C HIS A 193 4.04 -3.11 11.02
N ASP A 194 4.82 -3.18 9.94
CA ASP A 194 6.27 -2.99 9.96
C ASP A 194 6.61 -1.51 9.78
N ILE A 195 7.20 -0.91 10.84
CA ILE A 195 7.54 0.51 10.88
C ILE A 195 8.63 0.84 9.85
N ASP A 196 9.65 -0.01 9.71
CA ASP A 196 10.76 0.23 8.79
C ASP A 196 10.30 0.14 7.34
N GLU A 197 9.37 -0.76 7.03
CA GLU A 197 8.72 -0.86 5.73
C GLU A 197 7.94 0.42 5.41
N ALA A 198 7.12 0.88 6.35
CA ALA A 198 6.34 2.10 6.20
C ALA A 198 7.23 3.33 5.95
N LEU A 199 8.31 3.48 6.73
CA LEU A 199 9.25 4.59 6.59
C LEU A 199 10.02 4.58 5.26
N ARG A 200 10.26 3.40 4.68
CA ARG A 200 10.95 3.25 3.38
C ARG A 200 10.05 3.54 2.18
N LEU A 201 8.79 3.13 2.26
CA LEU A 201 7.89 3.14 1.11
C LEU A 201 7.01 4.38 1.04
N ALA A 202 6.62 4.94 2.18
CA ALA A 202 5.62 5.99 2.22
C ALA A 202 6.14 7.35 1.72
N GLU A 203 5.40 7.96 0.82
CA GLU A 203 5.42 9.40 0.59
C GLU A 203 4.44 10.09 1.55
N HIS A 204 3.31 9.43 1.83
CA HIS A 204 2.31 9.84 2.81
C HIS A 204 2.07 8.71 3.81
N LEU A 205 2.33 8.97 5.07
CA LEU A 205 2.22 8.00 6.17
C LEU A 205 1.05 8.37 7.07
N VAL A 206 0.22 7.40 7.40
CA VAL A 206 -0.95 7.55 8.27
C VAL A 206 -0.81 6.58 9.45
N LEU A 207 -0.65 7.12 10.64
CA LEU A 207 -0.64 6.35 11.88
C LEU A 207 -2.04 6.27 12.46
N MET A 208 -2.52 5.05 12.61
CA MET A 208 -3.84 4.76 13.20
C MET A 208 -3.69 4.06 14.56
N ASP A 209 -4.58 4.41 15.46
CA ASP A 209 -4.75 3.72 16.74
C ASP A 209 -6.23 3.75 17.14
N HIS A 210 -6.74 2.65 17.69
CA HIS A 210 -8.14 2.51 18.14
C HIS A 210 -9.20 3.01 17.14
N GLY A 211 -8.98 2.79 15.84
CA GLY A 211 -9.91 3.15 14.77
C GLY A 211 -9.85 4.62 14.34
N GLU A 212 -8.91 5.40 14.84
CA GLU A 212 -8.73 6.81 14.55
C GLU A 212 -7.37 7.12 13.94
N VAL A 213 -7.27 8.22 13.18
CA VAL A 213 -5.98 8.76 12.74
C VAL A 213 -5.35 9.53 13.90
N VAL A 214 -4.19 9.08 14.34
CA VAL A 214 -3.41 9.79 15.37
C VAL A 214 -2.59 10.91 14.76
N GLN A 215 -1.91 10.63 13.66
CA GLN A 215 -1.15 11.60 12.88
C GLN A 215 -0.99 11.13 11.44
N GLN A 216 -0.90 12.07 10.52
CA GLN A 216 -0.57 11.81 9.12
C GLN A 216 0.38 12.85 8.56
N GLY A 217 1.19 12.49 7.59
CA GLY A 217 2.17 13.36 6.96
C GLY A 217 3.26 12.59 6.23
N ASN A 218 4.31 13.27 5.78
CA ASN A 218 5.47 12.56 5.25
C ASN A 218 6.28 11.92 6.40
N PRO A 219 7.05 10.86 6.12
CA PRO A 219 7.81 10.13 7.15
C PRO A 219 8.71 11.01 8.00
N LEU A 220 9.39 11.98 7.38
CA LEU A 220 10.29 12.88 8.11
C LEU A 220 9.54 13.74 9.11
N THR A 221 8.39 14.31 8.73
CA THR A 221 7.53 15.08 9.63
C THR A 221 7.03 14.23 10.80
N MET A 222 6.62 12.99 10.53
CA MET A 222 6.18 12.07 11.59
C MET A 222 7.26 11.80 12.64
N LEU A 223 8.51 11.67 12.20
CA LEU A 223 9.66 11.42 13.07
C LEU A 223 10.11 12.67 13.85
N THR A 224 10.08 13.85 13.20
CA THR A 224 10.69 15.07 13.73
C THR A 224 9.71 15.96 14.48
N HIS A 225 8.42 15.84 14.18
CA HIS A 225 7.33 16.61 14.79
C HIS A 225 6.19 15.65 15.20
N PRO A 226 6.47 14.69 16.12
CA PRO A 226 5.43 13.80 16.61
C PRO A 226 4.34 14.60 17.34
N ALA A 227 3.08 14.31 17.00
CA ALA A 227 1.93 15.03 17.55
C ALA A 227 1.77 14.82 19.07
N ASN A 228 2.22 13.67 19.57
CA ASN A 228 2.15 13.32 21.00
C ASN A 228 3.20 12.24 21.36
N ASP A 229 3.25 11.88 22.63
CA ASP A 229 4.20 10.87 23.13
C ASP A 229 3.96 9.48 22.56
N PHE A 230 2.71 9.12 22.25
CA PHE A 230 2.40 7.84 21.60
C PHE A 230 3.10 7.74 20.23
N VAL A 231 3.00 8.77 19.38
CA VAL A 231 3.66 8.82 18.08
C VAL A 231 5.17 8.71 18.24
N ARG A 232 5.75 9.48 19.18
CA ARG A 232 7.19 9.44 19.46
C ARG A 232 7.65 8.06 19.89
N GLN A 233 6.93 7.40 20.79
CA GLN A 233 7.26 6.05 21.27
C GLN A 233 7.04 5.00 20.19
N PHE A 234 6.01 5.15 19.36
CA PHE A 234 5.70 4.23 18.29
C PHE A 234 6.87 4.15 17.28
N PHE A 235 7.33 5.28 16.78
CA PHE A 235 8.46 5.32 15.83
C PHE A 235 9.82 5.14 16.49
N GLY A 236 9.96 5.42 17.78
CA GLY A 236 11.18 5.19 18.54
C GLY A 236 11.60 3.72 18.67
N ARG A 237 10.71 2.78 18.30
CA ARG A 237 11.00 1.34 18.23
C ARG A 237 11.69 0.92 16.93
N SER A 238 11.75 1.81 15.96
CA SER A 238 12.33 1.54 14.64
C SER A 238 13.81 1.88 14.61
N GLU A 239 14.65 0.94 14.16
CA GLU A 239 16.07 1.22 13.92
C GLU A 239 16.27 2.25 12.81
N LEU A 240 15.46 2.19 11.74
CA LEU A 240 15.53 3.15 10.65
C LEU A 240 15.08 4.54 11.11
N GLY A 241 14.03 4.63 11.93
CA GLY A 241 13.57 5.89 12.52
C GLY A 241 14.66 6.54 13.36
N VAL A 242 15.34 5.79 14.22
CA VAL A 242 16.45 6.28 15.04
C VAL A 242 17.62 6.73 14.17
N ARG A 243 17.98 5.97 13.13
CA ARG A 243 19.06 6.35 12.19
C ARG A 243 18.73 7.62 11.41
N LEU A 244 17.50 7.79 10.94
CA LEU A 244 17.08 9.00 10.23
C LEU A 244 17.11 10.23 11.11
N LEU A 245 16.71 10.11 12.37
CA LEU A 245 16.82 11.18 13.37
C LEU A 245 18.26 11.53 13.69
N SER A 246 19.14 10.53 13.80
CA SER A 246 20.58 10.74 14.05
C SER A 246 21.24 11.48 12.89
N LEU A 247 20.94 11.11 11.65
CA LEU A 247 21.47 11.79 10.46
C LEU A 247 21.04 13.25 10.39
N ARG A 248 19.80 13.56 10.77
CA ARG A 248 19.32 14.94 10.83
C ARG A 248 20.01 15.75 11.91
N SER A 249 20.20 15.17 13.09
CA SER A 249 20.94 15.83 14.20
C SER A 249 22.34 16.22 13.75
N VAL A 250 23.03 15.34 13.02
CA VAL A 250 24.36 15.64 12.46
C VAL A 250 24.29 16.74 11.39
N ALA A 251 23.31 16.68 10.48
CA ALA A 251 23.14 17.70 9.43
C ALA A 251 22.79 19.08 10.00
N ASP A 252 22.02 19.12 11.08
CA ASP A 252 21.69 20.38 11.77
C ASP A 252 22.90 20.93 12.55
N TYR A 253 23.76 20.07 13.08
CA TYR A 253 25.01 20.47 13.73
C TYR A 253 25.99 21.06 12.70
N VAL A 254 26.21 20.39 11.58
CA VAL A 254 27.07 20.88 10.49
C VAL A 254 26.60 22.25 9.96
N ARG A 255 25.30 22.43 9.75
CA ARG A 255 24.73 23.71 9.31
C ARG A 255 24.91 24.83 10.33
N ARG A 256 24.97 24.53 11.63
CA ARG A 256 25.24 25.52 12.67
C ARG A 256 26.70 25.95 12.68
N GLU A 257 27.63 25.02 12.48
CA GLU A 257 29.08 25.33 12.37
C GLU A 257 29.36 26.17 11.13
N GLU A 258 28.81 25.83 9.97
CA GLU A 258 28.96 26.61 8.73
C GLU A 258 28.42 28.03 8.85
N ARG A 259 27.36 28.27 9.64
CA ARG A 259 26.85 29.62 9.93
C ARG A 259 27.74 30.38 10.89
N ALA A 260 28.31 29.73 11.89
CA ALA A 260 29.22 30.33 12.84
C ALA A 260 30.56 30.75 12.21
N GLU A 261 31.07 29.97 11.23
CA GLU A 261 32.26 30.31 10.47
C GLU A 261 32.03 31.38 9.40
N GLY A 262 30.80 31.55 8.92
CA GLY A 262 30.43 32.59 7.94
C GLY A 262 30.14 33.99 8.54
N GLU A 263 30.02 34.08 9.86
CA GLU A 263 29.78 35.33 10.59
C GLU A 263 31.07 35.85 11.31
N ALA A 264 32.20 35.16 11.18
CA ALA A 264 33.52 35.58 11.72
C ALA A 264 34.42 36.07 10.59
#